data_2f7f4d625cd900b413149e12ea0923a2
#
_entry.id   2f7f4d625cd900b413149e12ea0923a2
#
_cell.length_a   1.000
_cell.length_b   1.000
_cell.length_c   1.000
_cell.angle_alpha   90.00
_cell.angle_beta   90.00
_cell.angle_gamma   90.00
#
_symmetry.space_group_name_H-M   'P 1'
#
loop_
_entity.id
_entity.type
_entity.pdbx_description
1 polymer ?
#
loop_
_entity_poly.entity_id
_entity_poly.type
_entity_poly.pdbx_seq_one_letter_code
_entity_poly.pdbx_strand_id
1 'polypeptide(L)'
;MFGTSHEKHIKSTIAAGSVYYYHEAAIDSPKHHNFVVINIDPAKDKIIFLLGCSSQTENVRNLRSDCPAKTLIGILPYQYSQFTTDTIIDCNYVFEHTVTEIARMFAKRKLEERAAMDIRLVKQMRAGVILSPMVDKRIKKLLEG
;
A
#
# COMPACT_ATOMS: atom_id res chain seq x y z
N MET A 1 26.37 -9.61 1.64
CA MET A 1 25.54 -9.98 2.79
C MET A 1 24.33 -10.78 2.34
N PHE A 2 24.07 -11.88 3.00
CA PHE A 2 22.96 -12.75 2.68
C PHE A 2 21.71 -12.36 3.48
N GLY A 3 20.57 -12.22 2.83
CA GLY A 3 19.32 -12.01 3.50
C GLY A 3 18.86 -13.24 4.27
N THR A 4 17.92 -13.05 5.20
CA THR A 4 17.27 -14.16 5.90
C THR A 4 16.38 -14.94 4.94
N SER A 5 15.93 -16.13 5.36
CA SER A 5 14.95 -16.91 4.57
C SER A 5 13.64 -16.12 4.37
N HIS A 6 13.24 -15.31 5.36
CA HIS A 6 12.04 -14.47 5.27
C HIS A 6 12.22 -13.33 4.28
N GLU A 7 13.42 -12.71 4.22
CA GLU A 7 13.71 -11.70 3.21
C GLU A 7 13.67 -12.29 1.80
N LYS A 8 14.24 -13.48 1.63
CA LYS A 8 14.18 -14.19 0.35
C LYS A 8 12.75 -14.51 -0.06
N HIS A 9 11.94 -14.94 0.90
CA HIS A 9 10.51 -15.21 0.65
C HIS A 9 9.81 -13.94 0.17
N ILE A 10 9.95 -12.82 0.89
CA ILE A 10 9.32 -11.55 0.51
C ILE A 10 9.80 -11.12 -0.88
N LYS A 11 11.10 -11.13 -1.14
CA LYS A 11 11.64 -10.76 -2.45
C LYS A 11 11.13 -11.62 -3.58
N SER A 12 10.92 -12.91 -3.34
CA SER A 12 10.42 -13.84 -4.37
C SER A 12 8.93 -13.72 -4.63
N THR A 13 8.17 -13.20 -3.68
CA THR A 13 6.70 -13.13 -3.76
C THR A 13 6.16 -11.73 -4.00
N ILE A 14 6.93 -10.69 -3.65
CA ILE A 14 6.45 -9.31 -3.76
C ILE A 14 6.31 -8.88 -5.21
N ALA A 15 5.19 -8.24 -5.53
CA ALA A 15 4.89 -7.71 -6.84
C ALA A 15 4.09 -6.42 -6.69
N ALA A 16 3.95 -5.67 -7.77
CA ALA A 16 3.00 -4.58 -7.81
C ALA A 16 1.61 -5.13 -7.51
N GLY A 17 0.94 -4.56 -6.52
CA GLY A 17 -0.38 -5.02 -6.09
C GLY A 17 -0.35 -6.03 -4.94
N SER A 18 0.81 -6.47 -4.47
CA SER A 18 0.88 -7.29 -3.25
C SER A 18 0.17 -6.57 -2.11
N VAL A 19 -0.60 -7.32 -1.32
CA VAL A 19 -1.33 -6.76 -0.18
C VAL A 19 -0.83 -7.41 1.11
N TYR A 20 -0.44 -6.56 2.04
CA TYR A 20 0.00 -6.98 3.38
C TYR A 20 -0.95 -6.43 4.43
N TYR A 21 -1.34 -7.29 5.36
CA TYR A 21 -2.21 -6.95 6.45
C TYR A 21 -1.38 -6.90 7.74
N TYR A 22 -1.26 -5.70 8.32
CA TYR A 22 -0.43 -5.51 9.52
C TYR A 22 -0.79 -4.22 10.24
N HIS A 23 -0.23 -4.05 11.44
CA HIS A 23 -0.34 -2.81 12.20
C HIS A 23 0.77 -1.85 11.80
N GLU A 24 0.38 -0.70 11.25
CA GLU A 24 1.31 0.35 10.84
C GLU A 24 1.57 1.31 12.00
N ALA A 25 2.82 1.37 12.47
CA ALA A 25 3.20 2.22 13.60
C ALA A 25 2.97 3.71 13.36
N ALA A 26 2.98 4.15 12.08
CA ALA A 26 2.76 5.54 11.72
C ALA A 26 1.28 5.96 11.83
N ILE A 27 0.35 5.00 11.95
CA ILE A 27 -1.07 5.28 12.13
C ILE A 27 -1.41 5.23 13.62
N ASP A 28 -2.12 6.24 14.10
CA ASP A 28 -2.60 6.28 15.49
C ASP A 28 -3.84 5.40 15.66
N SER A 29 -3.61 4.09 15.59
CA SER A 29 -4.64 3.08 15.77
C SER A 29 -3.98 1.75 16.11
N PRO A 30 -4.53 0.96 17.04
CA PRO A 30 -4.00 -0.37 17.36
C PRO A 30 -4.39 -1.42 16.32
N LYS A 31 -5.26 -1.08 15.38
CA LYS A 31 -5.81 -2.04 14.42
C LYS A 31 -4.83 -2.35 13.29
N HIS A 32 -4.94 -3.58 12.77
CA HIS A 32 -4.30 -3.94 11.51
C HIS A 32 -5.12 -3.37 10.34
N HIS A 33 -4.42 -3.04 9.26
CA HIS A 33 -5.03 -2.58 8.01
C HIS A 33 -4.39 -3.31 6.83
N ASN A 34 -5.08 -3.31 5.71
CA ASN A 34 -4.50 -3.77 4.45
C ASN A 34 -3.70 -2.63 3.82
N PHE A 35 -2.54 -2.97 3.29
CA PHE A 35 -1.67 -2.03 2.58
C PHE A 35 -1.29 -2.63 1.23
N VAL A 36 -1.37 -1.82 0.19
CA VAL A 36 -1.12 -2.24 -1.20
C VAL A 36 0.23 -1.74 -1.66
N VAL A 37 1.06 -2.64 -2.17
CA VAL A 37 2.37 -2.29 -2.76
C VAL A 37 2.14 -1.67 -4.13
N ILE A 38 2.65 -0.47 -4.33
CA ILE A 38 2.46 0.29 -5.57
C ILE A 38 3.73 0.45 -6.42
N ASN A 39 4.87 0.00 -5.95
CA ASN A 39 6.11 0.00 -6.74
C ASN A 39 5.89 -0.70 -8.08
N ILE A 40 6.56 -0.22 -9.13
CA ILE A 40 6.48 -0.84 -10.46
C ILE A 40 7.17 -2.20 -10.45
N ASP A 41 8.37 -2.27 -9.84
CA ASP A 41 9.15 -3.50 -9.73
C ASP A 41 9.72 -3.63 -8.31
N PRO A 42 8.87 -3.98 -7.34
CA PRO A 42 9.26 -3.93 -5.93
C PRO A 42 10.35 -4.95 -5.57
N ALA A 43 10.48 -6.05 -6.31
CA ALA A 43 11.52 -7.04 -6.03
C ALA A 43 12.94 -6.47 -6.18
N LYS A 44 13.09 -5.40 -6.96
CA LYS A 44 14.38 -4.73 -7.21
C LYS A 44 14.59 -3.49 -6.38
N ASP A 45 13.55 -3.01 -5.69
CA ASP A 45 13.61 -1.74 -4.96
C ASP A 45 14.03 -1.97 -3.51
N LYS A 46 14.77 -1.01 -2.96
CA LYS A 46 15.16 -1.01 -1.55
C LYS A 46 14.02 -0.58 -0.65
N ILE A 47 13.22 0.38 -1.13
CA ILE A 47 12.08 0.93 -0.39
C ILE A 47 10.80 0.49 -1.07
N ILE A 48 9.90 -0.07 -0.28
CA ILE A 48 8.57 -0.47 -0.71
C ILE A 48 7.60 0.63 -0.34
N PHE A 49 6.84 1.08 -1.34
CA PHE A 49 5.81 2.10 -1.18
C PHE A 49 4.45 1.43 -1.07
N LEU A 50 3.71 1.78 -0.02
CA LEU A 50 2.42 1.17 0.28
C LEU A 50 1.35 2.24 0.48
N LEU A 51 0.13 1.91 0.06
CA LEU A 51 -1.05 2.72 0.32
C LEU A 51 -1.98 1.99 1.27
N GLY A 52 -2.50 2.69 2.25
CA GLY A 52 -3.42 2.13 3.22
C GLY A 52 -4.85 2.05 2.71
N CYS A 53 -5.55 1.00 3.13
CA CYS A 53 -6.96 0.78 2.85
C CYS A 53 -7.79 1.08 4.11
N SER A 54 -8.89 1.81 3.96
CA SER A 54 -9.75 2.16 5.09
C SER A 54 -11.21 1.92 4.76
N SER A 55 -11.95 1.34 5.70
CA SER A 55 -13.41 1.24 5.63
C SER A 55 -14.11 2.52 6.10
N GLN A 56 -13.35 3.46 6.69
CA GLN A 56 -13.85 4.76 7.15
C GLN A 56 -13.91 5.76 5.99
N THR A 57 -14.71 5.44 4.97
CA THR A 57 -14.72 6.15 3.69
C THR A 57 -15.06 7.63 3.83
N GLU A 58 -16.08 7.97 4.64
CA GLU A 58 -16.45 9.36 4.85
C GLU A 58 -15.38 10.16 5.60
N ASN A 59 -14.77 9.55 6.62
CA ASN A 59 -13.71 10.21 7.38
C ASN A 59 -12.51 10.55 6.48
N VAL A 60 -12.11 9.62 5.62
CA VAL A 60 -11.01 9.85 4.68
C VAL A 60 -11.38 10.93 3.67
N ARG A 61 -12.60 10.89 3.11
CA ARG A 61 -13.06 11.91 2.16
C ARG A 61 -13.07 13.30 2.78
N ASN A 62 -13.53 13.40 4.02
CA ASN A 62 -13.55 14.68 4.75
C ASN A 62 -12.13 15.18 5.02
N LEU A 63 -11.24 14.28 5.46
CA LEU A 63 -9.83 14.61 5.72
C LEU A 63 -9.13 15.13 4.46
N ARG A 64 -9.47 14.59 3.29
CA ARG A 64 -8.83 14.90 2.00
C ARG A 64 -9.70 15.77 1.10
N SER A 65 -10.63 16.55 1.68
CA SER A 65 -11.54 17.39 0.90
C SER A 65 -10.82 18.41 0.02
N ASP A 66 -9.60 18.81 0.38
CA ASP A 66 -8.77 19.75 -0.38
C ASP A 66 -7.92 19.09 -1.47
N CYS A 67 -7.95 17.75 -1.54
CA CYS A 67 -7.17 17.01 -2.53
C CYS A 67 -8.02 16.69 -3.76
N PRO A 68 -7.40 16.54 -4.94
CA PRO A 68 -8.14 16.14 -6.14
C PRO A 68 -8.89 14.81 -5.92
N ALA A 69 -10.08 14.71 -6.50
CA ALA A 69 -10.95 13.53 -6.31
C ALA A 69 -10.25 12.23 -6.72
N LYS A 70 -9.43 12.25 -7.76
CA LYS A 70 -8.72 11.06 -8.25
C LYS A 70 -7.62 10.57 -7.32
N THR A 71 -7.30 11.30 -6.27
CA THR A 71 -6.35 10.83 -5.24
C THR A 71 -6.99 9.91 -4.21
N LEU A 72 -8.31 9.76 -4.26
CA LEU A 72 -9.06 8.82 -3.42
C LEU A 72 -9.74 7.80 -4.31
N ILE A 73 -9.45 6.53 -4.09
CA ILE A 73 -9.97 5.43 -4.91
C ILE A 73 -10.89 4.57 -4.07
N GLY A 74 -12.18 4.55 -4.44
CA GLY A 74 -13.16 3.66 -3.83
C GLY A 74 -13.06 2.27 -4.43
N ILE A 75 -13.08 1.25 -3.58
CA ILE A 75 -13.07 -0.14 -3.99
C ILE A 75 -14.23 -0.86 -3.34
N LEU A 76 -15.07 -1.46 -4.17
CA LEU A 76 -16.24 -2.22 -3.72
C LEU A 76 -15.82 -3.67 -3.40
N PRO A 77 -16.58 -4.37 -2.52
CA PRO A 77 -16.20 -5.74 -2.13
C PRO A 77 -16.00 -6.72 -3.29
N TYR A 78 -16.76 -6.56 -4.39
CA TYR A 78 -16.60 -7.46 -5.54
C TYR A 78 -15.28 -7.24 -6.30
N GLN A 79 -14.62 -6.10 -6.10
CA GLN A 79 -13.36 -5.76 -6.77
C GLN A 79 -12.15 -6.35 -6.04
N TYR A 80 -12.30 -6.68 -4.77
CA TYR A 80 -11.23 -7.27 -3.98
C TYR A 80 -11.80 -8.18 -2.90
N SER A 81 -11.47 -9.47 -2.96
CA SER A 81 -12.09 -10.53 -2.15
C SER A 81 -11.93 -10.39 -0.64
N GLN A 82 -10.91 -9.65 -0.19
CA GLN A 82 -10.65 -9.47 1.24
C GLN A 82 -11.48 -8.33 1.88
N PHE A 83 -12.15 -7.52 1.06
CA PHE A 83 -12.99 -6.46 1.57
C PHE A 83 -14.42 -6.93 1.76
N THR A 84 -14.97 -6.70 2.96
CA THR A 84 -16.35 -7.04 3.30
C THR A 84 -17.29 -5.83 3.20
N THR A 85 -16.74 -4.63 3.15
CA THR A 85 -17.46 -3.37 3.00
C THR A 85 -16.76 -2.50 1.99
N ASP A 86 -17.41 -1.41 1.57
CA ASP A 86 -16.79 -0.40 0.73
C ASP A 86 -15.52 0.12 1.42
N THR A 87 -14.46 0.24 0.65
CA THR A 87 -13.15 0.62 1.13
C THR A 87 -12.61 1.75 0.29
N ILE A 88 -11.83 2.63 0.90
CA ILE A 88 -11.17 3.72 0.20
C ILE A 88 -9.66 3.60 0.34
N ILE A 89 -8.96 3.88 -0.75
CA ILE A 89 -7.49 3.96 -0.78
C ILE A 89 -7.11 5.43 -0.85
N ASP A 90 -6.31 5.89 0.12
CA ASP A 90 -5.81 7.26 0.16
C ASP A 90 -4.46 7.34 -0.52
N CYS A 91 -4.43 7.91 -1.73
CA CYS A 91 -3.20 8.09 -2.50
C CYS A 91 -2.39 9.31 -2.04
N ASN A 92 -2.86 10.05 -1.05
CA ASN A 92 -2.21 11.25 -0.55
C ASN A 92 -1.17 10.97 0.55
N TYR A 93 -1.13 9.75 1.05
CA TYR A 93 -0.14 9.36 2.05
C TYR A 93 0.48 8.03 1.66
N VAL A 94 1.80 8.04 1.42
CA VAL A 94 2.55 6.85 1.03
C VAL A 94 3.37 6.38 2.23
N PHE A 95 3.15 5.12 2.62
CA PHE A 95 3.96 4.48 3.67
C PHE A 95 5.20 3.87 3.03
N GLU A 96 6.33 3.92 3.72
CA GLU A 96 7.61 3.43 3.22
C GLU A 96 8.18 2.41 4.20
N HIS A 97 8.54 1.24 3.68
CA HIS A 97 9.23 0.21 4.44
C HIS A 97 10.30 -0.45 3.59
N THR A 98 11.37 -0.89 4.24
CA THR A 98 12.36 -1.73 3.57
C THR A 98 11.86 -3.16 3.50
N VAL A 99 12.41 -3.94 2.58
CA VAL A 99 12.13 -5.39 2.52
C VAL A 99 12.49 -6.06 3.84
N THR A 100 13.58 -5.62 4.46
CA THR A 100 14.01 -6.13 5.77
C THR A 100 12.96 -5.90 6.85
N GLU A 101 12.36 -4.70 6.90
CA GLU A 101 11.28 -4.39 7.84
C GLU A 101 10.05 -5.27 7.62
N ILE A 102 9.64 -5.43 6.36
CA ILE A 102 8.50 -6.28 5.99
C ILE A 102 8.78 -7.73 6.39
N ALA A 103 9.97 -8.24 6.05
CA ALA A 103 10.38 -9.60 6.38
C ALA A 103 10.41 -9.84 7.89
N ARG A 104 10.85 -8.84 8.67
CA ARG A 104 10.87 -8.93 10.13
C ARG A 104 9.47 -9.04 10.70
N MET A 105 8.53 -8.25 10.22
CA MET A 105 7.13 -8.35 10.63
C MET A 105 6.53 -9.72 10.28
N PHE A 106 6.83 -10.20 9.08
CA PHE A 106 6.38 -11.52 8.61
C PHE A 106 6.96 -12.64 9.49
N ALA A 107 8.26 -12.59 9.80
CA ALA A 107 8.94 -13.57 10.64
C ALA A 107 8.34 -13.64 12.05
N LYS A 108 7.91 -12.50 12.58
CA LYS A 108 7.29 -12.40 13.91
C LYS A 108 5.78 -12.69 13.89
N ARG A 109 5.24 -13.10 12.75
CA ARG A 109 3.81 -13.37 12.53
C ARG A 109 2.93 -12.14 12.82
N LYS A 110 3.46 -10.95 12.56
CA LYS A 110 2.76 -9.68 12.71
C LYS A 110 2.26 -9.11 11.39
N LEU A 111 2.58 -9.78 10.29
CA LEU A 111 2.16 -9.39 8.95
C LEU A 111 1.62 -10.63 8.25
N GLU A 112 0.47 -10.47 7.62
CA GLU A 112 -0.18 -11.51 6.82
C GLU A 112 -0.17 -11.10 5.35
N GLU A 113 0.31 -12.01 4.50
CA GLU A 113 0.21 -11.83 3.05
C GLU A 113 -1.21 -12.13 2.61
N ARG A 114 -1.79 -11.28 1.78
CA ARG A 114 -3.15 -11.44 1.27
C ARG A 114 -3.15 -11.48 -0.25
N ALA A 115 -4.33 -11.76 -0.83
CA ALA A 115 -4.47 -11.80 -2.28
C ALA A 115 -4.02 -10.49 -2.93
N ALA A 116 -3.36 -10.57 -4.08
CA ALA A 116 -2.89 -9.39 -4.79
C ALA A 116 -4.05 -8.56 -5.34
N MET A 117 -3.86 -7.25 -5.35
CA MET A 117 -4.80 -6.31 -5.97
C MET A 117 -4.66 -6.35 -7.49
N ASP A 118 -5.78 -6.20 -8.20
CA ASP A 118 -5.79 -6.12 -9.66
C ASP A 118 -4.85 -5.01 -10.13
N ILE A 119 -4.01 -5.32 -11.11
CA ILE A 119 -3.02 -4.36 -11.63
C ILE A 119 -3.66 -3.10 -12.19
N ARG A 120 -4.88 -3.16 -12.71
CA ARG A 120 -5.59 -1.98 -13.21
C ARG A 120 -5.89 -1.00 -12.08
N LEU A 121 -6.24 -1.52 -10.90
CA LEU A 121 -6.45 -0.70 -9.71
C LEU A 121 -5.13 -0.11 -9.21
N VAL A 122 -4.06 -0.90 -9.24
CA VAL A 122 -2.72 -0.42 -8.84
C VAL A 122 -2.25 0.72 -9.74
N LYS A 123 -2.51 0.65 -11.03
CA LYS A 123 -2.20 1.74 -11.96
C LYS A 123 -2.98 3.02 -11.64
N GLN A 124 -4.25 2.89 -11.26
CA GLN A 124 -5.04 4.03 -10.79
C GLN A 124 -4.45 4.62 -9.51
N MET A 125 -3.99 3.76 -8.59
CA MET A 125 -3.35 4.19 -7.35
C MET A 125 -2.08 4.98 -7.61
N ARG A 126 -1.21 4.52 -8.52
CA ARG A 126 0.00 5.27 -8.90
C ARG A 126 -0.35 6.62 -9.49
N ALA A 127 -1.34 6.64 -10.39
CA ALA A 127 -1.80 7.90 -10.99
C ALA A 127 -2.33 8.87 -9.93
N GLY A 128 -3.05 8.35 -8.94
CA GLY A 128 -3.55 9.14 -7.82
C GLY A 128 -2.42 9.73 -6.98
N VAL A 129 -1.39 8.93 -6.68
CA VAL A 129 -0.20 9.42 -5.95
C VAL A 129 0.49 10.54 -6.71
N ILE A 130 0.67 10.37 -8.03
CA ILE A 130 1.31 11.39 -8.88
C ILE A 130 0.51 12.70 -8.89
N LEU A 131 -0.81 12.63 -8.81
CA LEU A 131 -1.68 13.81 -8.75
C LEU A 131 -1.70 14.49 -7.38
N SER A 132 -1.31 13.79 -6.32
CA SER A 132 -1.46 14.32 -4.96
C SER A 132 -0.55 15.52 -4.70
N PRO A 133 -1.08 16.64 -4.17
CA PRO A 133 -0.25 17.76 -3.74
C PRO A 133 0.53 17.48 -2.46
N MET A 134 0.22 16.38 -1.77
CA MET A 134 0.82 16.04 -0.48
C MET A 134 2.03 15.12 -0.59
N VAL A 135 2.17 14.41 -1.71
CA VAL A 135 3.24 13.42 -1.87
C VAL A 135 4.51 14.06 -2.41
N ASP A 136 5.65 13.67 -1.85
CA ASP A 136 6.97 14.12 -2.25
C ASP A 136 7.25 13.81 -3.73
N LYS A 137 7.85 14.76 -4.42
CA LYS A 137 8.22 14.61 -5.83
C LYS A 137 9.16 13.43 -6.06
N ARG A 138 10.02 13.11 -5.11
CA ARG A 138 10.93 11.97 -5.19
C ARG A 138 10.17 10.66 -5.36
N ILE A 139 9.11 10.48 -4.57
CA ILE A 139 8.26 9.29 -4.64
C ILE A 139 7.52 9.25 -5.98
N LYS A 140 6.93 10.37 -6.39
CA LYS A 140 6.21 10.46 -7.67
C LYS A 140 7.09 10.05 -8.84
N LYS A 141 8.32 10.51 -8.85
CA LYS A 141 9.27 10.22 -9.93
C LYS A 141 9.57 8.72 -10.03
N LEU A 142 9.69 8.04 -8.90
CA LEU A 142 9.92 6.60 -8.87
C LEU A 142 8.72 5.79 -9.38
N LEU A 143 7.52 6.36 -9.32
CA LEU A 143 6.28 5.70 -9.74
C LEU A 143 5.87 6.01 -11.18
N GLU A 144 6.55 6.92 -11.84
CA GLU A 144 6.23 7.30 -13.22
C GLU A 144 6.64 6.23 -14.23
N GLY A 145 7.54 5.37 -13.87
CA GLY A 145 7.93 4.25 -14.71
C GLY A 145 8.42 4.64 -16.08
#